data_f2d7bfbae94269771f13486b8af25d78
#
_entry.id   f2d7bfbae94269771f13486b8af25d78
#
_cell.length_a   1.000
_cell.length_b   1.000
_cell.length_c   1.000
_cell.angle_alpha   90.00
_cell.angle_beta   90.00
_cell.angle_gamma   90.00
#
_symmetry.space_group_name_H-M   'P 1'
#
loop_
_entity.id
_entity.type
_entity.pdbx_description
1 polymer ?
#
loop_
_entity_poly.entity_id
_entity_poly.type
_entity_poly.pdbx_seq_one_letter_code
_entity_poly.pdbx_strand_id
1 'polypeptide(L)' 'LAYRVDHIYDYCQALMDKGITINRPPRDGYMAFFKSPDGISIELLQKGEKLEPAEPWASMDNTGSW' A
#
# COMPACT_ATOMS: atom_id res chain seq x y z
N LEU A 1 2.38 8.50 9.89
CA LEU A 1 2.75 9.29 8.72
C LEU A 1 1.85 8.91 7.54
N ALA A 2 1.50 9.88 6.73
CA ALA A 2 0.67 9.67 5.55
C ALA A 2 1.30 10.38 4.35
N TYR A 3 1.36 9.68 3.22
CA TYR A 3 1.92 10.22 1.98
C TYR A 3 0.96 9.97 0.82
N ARG A 4 0.83 10.96 -0.06
CA ARG A 4 0.07 10.81 -1.30
C ARG A 4 1.03 10.39 -2.41
N VAL A 5 0.61 9.43 -3.23
CA VAL A 5 1.43 8.90 -4.32
C VAL A 5 0.67 8.97 -5.65
N ASP A 6 1.42 9.04 -6.75
CA ASP A 6 0.82 9.18 -8.07
C ASP A 6 0.12 7.91 -8.55
N HIS A 7 0.67 6.73 -8.22
CA HIS A 7 0.08 5.45 -8.62
C HIS A 7 0.35 4.42 -7.53
N ILE A 8 -0.67 4.16 -6.72
CA ILE A 8 -0.49 3.38 -5.49
C ILE A 8 -0.07 1.93 -5.75
N TYR A 9 -0.57 1.31 -6.83
CA TYR A 9 -0.18 -0.06 -7.15
C TYR A 9 1.30 -0.16 -7.51
N ASP A 10 1.79 0.76 -8.33
CA ASP A 10 3.21 0.78 -8.71
C ASP A 10 4.10 1.04 -7.49
N TYR A 11 3.66 1.93 -6.62
CA TYR A 11 4.43 2.25 -5.41
C TYR A 11 4.51 1.04 -4.48
N CYS A 12 3.39 0.38 -4.24
CA CYS A 12 3.36 -0.82 -3.41
C CYS A 12 4.17 -1.96 -4.01
N GLN A 13 4.14 -2.12 -5.33
CA GLN A 13 4.94 -3.14 -6.00
C GLN A 13 6.44 -2.87 -5.82
N ALA A 14 6.85 -1.62 -5.94
CA ALA A 14 8.25 -1.24 -5.72
C ALA A 14 8.70 -1.53 -4.29
N LEU A 15 7.82 -1.30 -3.30
CA LEU A 15 8.12 -1.63 -1.91
C LEU A 15 8.29 -3.13 -1.72
N MET A 16 7.39 -3.93 -2.29
CA MET A 16 7.46 -5.39 -2.18
C MET A 16 8.71 -5.92 -2.87
N ASP A 17 9.11 -5.34 -3.98
CA ASP A 17 10.34 -5.73 -4.69
C ASP A 17 11.57 -5.49 -3.83
N LYS A 18 11.50 -4.58 -2.89
CA LYS A 18 12.57 -4.29 -1.92
C LYS A 18 12.46 -5.12 -0.64
N GLY A 19 11.51 -6.05 -0.58
CA GLY A 19 11.34 -6.92 0.57
C GLY A 19 10.48 -6.31 1.69
N ILE A 20 9.76 -5.23 1.42
CA ILE A 20 8.88 -4.60 2.40
C ILE A 20 7.50 -5.21 2.31
N THR A 21 6.97 -5.65 3.46
CA THR A 21 5.62 -6.22 3.53
C THR A 21 4.57 -5.10 3.50
N ILE A 22 3.58 -5.24 2.64
CA ILE A 22 2.43 -4.34 2.63
C ILE A 22 1.40 -4.91 3.61
N ASN A 23 1.26 -4.28 4.77
CA ASN A 23 0.40 -4.78 5.84
C ASN A 23 -1.08 -4.70 5.48
N ARG A 24 -1.51 -3.59 4.90
CA ARG A 24 -2.85 -3.44 4.34
C ARG A 24 -2.73 -3.13 2.86
N PRO A 25 -3.02 -4.12 1.99
CA PRO A 25 -2.92 -3.88 0.54
C PRO A 25 -3.93 -2.84 0.04
N PRO A 26 -3.63 -2.18 -1.09
CA PRO A 26 -4.54 -1.19 -1.65
C PRO A 26 -5.71 -1.85 -2.41
N ARG A 27 -6.55 -2.59 -1.69
CA ARG A 27 -7.66 -3.34 -2.29
C ARG A 27 -8.68 -2.44 -2.97
N ASP A 28 -8.85 -1.23 -2.44
CA ASP A 28 -9.78 -0.25 -2.98
C ASP A 28 -9.15 0.69 -4.02
N GLY A 29 -7.86 0.50 -4.32
CA GLY A 29 -7.15 1.37 -5.24
C GLY A 29 -6.86 2.75 -4.70
N TYR A 30 -6.96 2.94 -3.38
CA TYR A 30 -6.83 4.27 -2.78
C TYR A 30 -5.85 4.32 -1.61
N MET A 31 -5.86 3.34 -0.72
CA MET A 31 -5.11 3.41 0.54
C MET A 31 -4.39 2.11 0.83
N ALA A 32 -3.17 2.23 1.37
CA ALA A 32 -2.38 1.10 1.82
C ALA A 32 -1.62 1.47 3.08
N PHE A 33 -1.24 0.46 3.87
CA PHE A 33 -0.37 0.64 5.04
C PHE A 33 0.81 -0.30 4.97
N PHE A 34 1.97 0.20 5.38
CA PHE A 34 3.14 -0.64 5.60
C PHE A 34 3.93 -0.07 6.79
N LYS A 35 4.89 -0.84 7.28
CA LYS A 35 5.79 -0.35 8.31
C LYS A 35 7.19 -0.17 7.76
N SER A 36 7.82 0.94 8.15
CA SER A 36 9.24 1.15 7.87
C SER A 36 10.08 0.12 8.65
N PRO A 37 11.36 -0.04 8.29
CA PRO A 37 12.25 -0.91 9.07
C PRO A 37 12.33 -0.53 10.55
N ASP A 38 12.08 0.73 10.88
CA ASP A 38 12.06 1.22 12.26
C ASP A 38 10.75 0.93 12.99
N GLY A 39 9.80 0.28 12.33
CA GLY A 39 8.52 -0.06 12.94
C GLY A 39 7.49 1.07 12.91
N ILE A 40 7.72 2.11 12.13
CA ILE A 40 6.79 3.24 12.00
C ILE A 40 5.73 2.88 10.95
N SER A 41 4.45 2.99 11.35
CA SER A 41 3.33 2.75 10.45
C SER A 41 3.22 3.91 9.45
N ILE A 42 3.12 3.58 8.17
CA ILE A 42 3.05 4.57 7.10
C ILE A 42 1.82 4.29 6.26
N GLU A 43 1.01 5.33 6.07
CA GLU A 43 -0.18 5.27 5.23
C GLU A 43 0.14 5.85 3.86
N LEU A 44 -0.25 5.13 2.81
CA LEU A 44 -0.15 5.62 1.42
C LEU A 44 -1.54 5.93 0.92
N LEU A 45 -1.69 7.08 0.27
CA LEU A 45 -2.96 7.52 -0.30
C LEU A 45 -2.76 7.82 -1.79
N GLN A 46 -3.70 7.38 -2.60
CA GLN A 46 -3.69 7.68 -4.03
C GLN A 46 -4.02 9.15 -4.23
N LYS A 47 -3.24 9.84 -5.05
CA LYS A 47 -3.56 11.20 -5.47
C LYS A 47 -4.78 11.20 -6.37
N GLY A 48 -5.69 12.15 -6.15
CA GLY A 48 -6.90 12.25 -6.93
C GLY A 48 -7.88 11.14 -6.64
N GLU A 49 -8.52 10.62 -7.68
CA GLU A 49 -9.51 9.56 -7.51
C GLU A 49 -8.84 8.21 -7.29
N LYS A 50 -9.55 7.32 -6.59
CA LYS A 50 -9.08 5.95 -6.40
C LYS A 50 -8.96 5.25 -7.76
N LEU A 51 -8.00 4.33 -7.84
CA LEU A 51 -7.83 3.50 -9.03
C LEU A 51 -8.85 2.37 -9.03
N GLU A 52 -9.08 1.78 -10.21
CA GLU A 52 -9.94 0.60 -10.30
C GLU A 52 -9.31 -0.56 -9.50
N PRO A 53 -10.11 -1.34 -8.75
CA PRO A 53 -9.58 -2.52 -8.08
C PRO A 53 -8.88 -3.44 -9.07
N ALA A 54 -7.70 -3.93 -8.71
CA ALA A 54 -6.88 -4.76 -9.58
C ALA A 54 -6.18 -5.83 -8.76
N GLU A 55 -5.94 -6.99 -9.39
CA GLU A 55 -5.18 -8.06 -8.79
C GLU A 55 -3.69 -7.79 -8.91
N PRO A 56 -2.86 -8.27 -7.99
CA PRO A 56 -3.24 -9.15 -6.86
C PRO A 56 -3.84 -8.40 -5.66
N TRP A 57 -3.91 -7.07 -5.73
CA TRP A 57 -4.25 -6.23 -4.57
C TRP A 57 -5.67 -6.46 -4.07
N ALA A 58 -6.62 -6.63 -4.99
CA ALA A 58 -8.02 -6.72 -4.64
C ALA A 58 -8.34 -7.94 -3.75
N SER A 59 -7.56 -9.02 -3.89
CA SER A 59 -7.78 -10.25 -3.13
C SER A 59 -6.72 -10.50 -2.06
N MET A 60 -5.76 -9.57 -1.87
CA MET A 60 -4.74 -9.74 -0.84
C MET A 60 -5.30 -9.47 0.56
N ASP A 61 -4.94 -10.33 1.51
CA ASP A 61 -5.33 -10.14 2.91
C ASP A 61 -4.37 -9.19 3.62
N ASN A 62 -4.84 -8.62 4.73
CA ASN A 62 -3.98 -7.87 5.63
C ASN A 62 -2.97 -8.82 6.27
N THR A 63 -1.78 -8.31 6.56
CA THR A 63 -0.69 -9.10 7.15
C THR A 63 -0.13 -8.32 8.34
N GLY A 64 -0.03 -8.99 9.49
CA GLY A 64 0.53 -8.38 10.69
C GLY A 64 -0.32 -7.26 11.25
N SER A 65 0.33 -6.33 11.94
CA SER A 65 -0.32 -5.15 12.51
C SER A 65 0.42 -3.88 12.08
N TRP A 66 -0.33 -2.79 12.06
CA TRP A 66 0.23 -1.51 11.64
C TRP A 66 -0.35 -0.34 12.41
#